data_d69dbb73a9f89e06d121a599403c08e5
#
_entry.id   d69dbb73a9f89e06d121a599403c08e5
#
_cell.length_a   1.000
_cell.length_b   1.000
_cell.length_c   1.000
_cell.angle_alpha   90.00
_cell.angle_beta   90.00
_cell.angle_gamma   90.00
#
_symmetry.space_group_name_H-M   'P 1'
#
loop_
_entity.id
_entity.type
_entity.pdbx_description
1 polymer ?
#
loop_
_entity_poly.entity_id
_entity_poly.type
_entity_poly.pdbx_seq_one_letter_code
_entity_poly.pdbx_strand_id
1 'polypeptide(L)'
;MYRPCTFGIEEEYLLTDLASGRVLTTPSPTVVRRCHDVVGEYLAEEMFCSQIEIASPVFTNLYQARQFFLDYRQRLSASLAEEGVGLYCAASHPNAPWLRQKARPSPHYRQVFDDYQHVARRSLLNGLHIHVGVPPGCDRMQLINRLLYWLPLLLVLSTSSPLWAGQVTGYMSYRRVICGEWPHMGLPEPLPDWQTYERYRALLQRTGSLAIEGDFWWAIRPSRRFPTVELRICDACPVLEDALCLAGLFRHLVEHNVQPHYEPGSLNRELRWVTQENYWRAMRHGRFAEFIGLHDQQPVTALGWLSQLQARWPTDTIDAERSYRHAQHILQQGTSADQQLAVLEKALANGATSAQALHSVTALVLAQGCDGGATPGRAAGLAIR
;
A
#
# COMPACT_ATOMS: atom_id res chain seq x y z
N MET A 1 -12.95 -2.32 30.12
CA MET A 1 -11.78 -1.65 29.49
C MET A 1 -11.68 -2.15 28.07
N TYR A 2 -11.72 -1.28 27.10
CA TYR A 2 -11.52 -1.58 25.68
C TYR A 2 -10.06 -2.01 25.49
N ARG A 3 -9.83 -3.21 24.99
CA ARG A 3 -8.48 -3.70 24.69
C ARG A 3 -8.14 -3.27 23.27
N PRO A 4 -7.08 -2.45 23.06
CA PRO A 4 -6.71 -2.02 21.72
C PRO A 4 -6.53 -3.20 20.76
N CYS A 5 -6.98 -3.04 19.51
CA CYS A 5 -6.79 -4.06 18.49
C CYS A 5 -5.30 -4.28 18.21
N THR A 6 -4.91 -5.53 18.03
CA THR A 6 -3.58 -5.86 17.52
C THR A 6 -3.54 -5.67 16.00
N PHE A 7 -2.34 -5.52 15.43
CA PHE A 7 -2.19 -5.36 14.00
C PHE A 7 -0.89 -5.99 13.48
N GLY A 8 -0.82 -6.22 12.19
CA GLY A 8 0.38 -6.63 11.45
C GLY A 8 0.48 -5.84 10.16
N ILE A 9 1.68 -5.76 9.62
CA ILE A 9 1.99 -5.02 8.39
C ILE A 9 2.77 -5.93 7.45
N GLU A 10 2.45 -5.86 6.16
CA GLU A 10 3.19 -6.49 5.07
C GLU A 10 3.71 -5.38 4.15
N GLU A 11 5.02 -5.32 3.95
CA GLU A 11 5.69 -4.38 3.05
C GLU A 11 6.31 -5.12 1.88
N GLU A 12 6.00 -4.69 0.66
CA GLU A 12 6.53 -5.23 -0.58
C GLU A 12 7.64 -4.35 -1.15
N TYR A 13 8.65 -4.98 -1.75
CA TYR A 13 9.84 -4.30 -2.27
C TYR A 13 10.28 -4.88 -3.61
N LEU A 14 10.83 -4.02 -4.48
CA LEU A 14 11.57 -4.44 -5.67
C LEU A 14 13.08 -4.37 -5.43
N LEU A 15 13.78 -5.43 -5.82
CA LEU A 15 15.24 -5.49 -5.81
C LEU A 15 15.77 -4.73 -7.02
N THR A 16 16.55 -3.66 -6.78
CA THR A 16 16.95 -2.70 -7.80
C THR A 16 18.48 -2.58 -7.83
N ASP A 17 19.10 -2.65 -8.99
CA ASP A 17 20.52 -2.41 -9.18
C ASP A 17 20.87 -0.95 -8.88
N LEU A 18 21.77 -0.70 -7.95
CA LEU A 18 22.10 0.64 -7.45
C LEU A 18 22.81 1.50 -8.50
N ALA A 19 23.61 0.90 -9.38
CA ALA A 19 24.37 1.64 -10.37
C ALA A 19 23.51 2.11 -11.53
N SER A 20 22.62 1.25 -12.03
CA SER A 20 21.76 1.56 -13.18
C SER A 20 20.36 2.06 -12.80
N GLY A 21 19.95 1.90 -11.54
CA GLY A 21 18.58 2.17 -11.10
C GLY A 21 17.53 1.24 -11.73
N ARG A 22 17.91 0.06 -12.23
CA ARG A 22 16.98 -0.87 -12.89
C ARG A 22 16.54 -1.98 -11.94
N VAL A 23 15.27 -2.34 -12.00
CA VAL A 23 14.77 -3.54 -11.31
C VAL A 23 15.48 -4.77 -11.84
N LEU A 24 15.98 -5.62 -10.93
CA LEU A 24 16.60 -6.90 -11.30
C LEU A 24 15.57 -7.79 -12.00
N THR A 25 15.99 -8.48 -13.06
CA THR A 25 15.09 -9.46 -13.71
C THR A 25 15.14 -10.80 -12.99
N THR A 26 16.34 -11.19 -12.56
CA THR A 26 16.61 -12.41 -11.79
C THR A 26 17.71 -12.08 -10.78
N PRO A 27 17.39 -11.98 -9.49
CA PRO A 27 18.38 -11.81 -8.45
C PRO A 27 19.38 -12.99 -8.45
N SER A 28 20.65 -12.71 -8.15
CA SER A 28 21.64 -13.77 -7.99
C SER A 28 21.32 -14.66 -6.78
N PRO A 29 21.77 -15.92 -6.75
CA PRO A 29 21.60 -16.78 -5.57
C PRO A 29 22.15 -16.16 -4.28
N THR A 30 23.20 -15.33 -4.36
CA THR A 30 23.75 -14.60 -3.22
C THR A 30 22.78 -13.56 -2.71
N VAL A 31 22.17 -12.75 -3.59
CA VAL A 31 21.14 -11.76 -3.21
C VAL A 31 19.95 -12.44 -2.54
N VAL A 32 19.44 -13.54 -3.11
CA VAL A 32 18.34 -14.31 -2.52
C VAL A 32 18.70 -14.82 -1.13
N ARG A 33 19.90 -15.39 -0.97
CA ARG A 33 20.38 -15.88 0.33
C ARG A 33 20.46 -14.76 1.36
N ARG A 34 21.00 -13.58 0.99
CA ARG A 34 21.07 -12.42 1.88
C ARG A 34 19.69 -11.97 2.37
N CYS A 35 18.67 -12.00 1.50
CA CYS A 35 17.30 -11.74 1.93
C CYS A 35 16.84 -12.74 3.00
N HIS A 36 17.08 -14.04 2.79
CA HIS A 36 16.73 -15.07 3.76
C HIS A 36 17.52 -14.94 5.06
N ASP A 37 18.82 -14.69 5.00
CA ASP A 37 19.69 -14.60 6.18
C ASP A 37 19.32 -13.40 7.07
N VAL A 38 18.90 -12.28 6.46
CA VAL A 38 18.54 -11.06 7.20
C VAL A 38 17.10 -11.13 7.72
N VAL A 39 16.15 -11.52 6.87
CA VAL A 39 14.71 -11.42 7.17
C VAL A 39 14.17 -12.68 7.85
N GLY A 40 14.72 -13.85 7.52
CA GLY A 40 14.36 -15.12 8.14
C GLY A 40 12.89 -15.50 7.91
N GLU A 41 12.20 -15.84 8.97
CA GLU A 41 10.80 -16.29 8.96
C GLU A 41 9.78 -15.23 8.51
N TYR A 42 10.16 -13.97 8.50
CA TYR A 42 9.31 -12.86 8.07
C TYR A 42 9.39 -12.58 6.56
N LEU A 43 10.28 -13.29 5.83
CA LEU A 43 10.38 -13.16 4.39
C LEU A 43 9.28 -13.97 3.71
N ALA A 44 8.44 -13.28 2.95
CA ALA A 44 7.48 -13.91 2.07
C ALA A 44 7.91 -13.79 0.60
N GLU A 45 7.55 -14.81 -0.17
CA GLU A 45 7.81 -14.86 -1.60
C GLU A 45 6.68 -14.19 -2.36
N GLU A 46 7.06 -13.36 -3.34
CA GLU A 46 6.15 -12.65 -4.21
C GLU A 46 6.12 -13.23 -5.63
N MET A 47 5.16 -12.74 -6.44
CA MET A 47 4.86 -13.24 -7.78
C MET A 47 6.06 -13.15 -8.74
N PHE A 48 6.91 -12.13 -8.60
CA PHE A 48 8.11 -11.97 -9.41
C PHE A 48 9.38 -12.31 -8.65
N CYS A 49 10.39 -12.84 -9.36
CA CYS A 49 11.70 -13.14 -8.77
C CYS A 49 12.40 -11.91 -8.18
N SER A 50 12.13 -10.74 -8.74
CA SER A 50 12.69 -9.44 -8.32
C SER A 50 11.95 -8.79 -7.16
N GLN A 51 10.91 -9.43 -6.64
CA GLN A 51 10.04 -8.90 -5.61
C GLN A 51 10.14 -9.75 -4.35
N ILE A 52 10.14 -9.09 -3.21
CA ILE A 52 10.11 -9.71 -1.88
C ILE A 52 9.10 -8.97 -1.00
N GLU A 53 8.59 -9.67 0.01
CA GLU A 53 7.71 -9.10 1.03
C GLU A 53 8.31 -9.36 2.42
N ILE A 54 8.14 -8.40 3.32
CA ILE A 54 8.38 -8.58 4.76
C ILE A 54 7.04 -8.57 5.46
N ALA A 55 6.61 -9.74 5.94
CA ALA A 55 5.39 -9.94 6.73
C ALA A 55 5.72 -9.89 8.22
N SER A 56 5.24 -8.90 8.94
CA SER A 56 5.60 -8.65 10.33
C SER A 56 4.97 -9.64 11.32
N PRO A 57 5.50 -9.75 12.56
CA PRO A 57 4.76 -10.31 13.68
C PRO A 57 3.55 -9.43 14.05
N VAL A 58 2.78 -9.89 15.04
CA VAL A 58 1.64 -9.15 15.59
C VAL A 58 2.12 -8.06 16.55
N PHE A 59 1.70 -6.82 16.31
CA PHE A 59 2.03 -5.66 17.15
C PHE A 59 0.86 -5.21 18.02
N THR A 60 1.18 -4.56 19.13
CA THR A 60 0.21 -3.91 20.03
C THR A 60 0.27 -2.39 20.00
N ASN A 61 1.35 -1.82 19.47
CA ASN A 61 1.54 -0.37 19.33
C ASN A 61 2.49 -0.03 18.16
N LEU A 62 2.45 1.21 17.69
CA LEU A 62 3.26 1.67 16.56
C LEU A 62 4.76 1.72 16.88
N TYR A 63 5.15 1.83 18.15
CA TYR A 63 6.57 1.81 18.51
C TYR A 63 7.21 0.46 18.17
N GLN A 64 6.53 -0.66 18.48
CA GLN A 64 7.01 -2.01 18.13
C GLN A 64 7.14 -2.18 16.62
N ALA A 65 6.13 -1.75 15.87
CA ALA A 65 6.16 -1.81 14.40
C ALA A 65 7.31 -0.98 13.83
N ARG A 66 7.52 0.23 14.36
CA ARG A 66 8.61 1.10 13.95
C ARG A 66 9.98 0.46 14.17
N GLN A 67 10.23 -0.10 15.37
CA GLN A 67 11.52 -0.75 15.68
C GLN A 67 11.76 -1.94 14.73
N PHE A 68 10.73 -2.76 14.48
CA PHE A 68 10.83 -3.91 13.60
C PHE A 68 11.20 -3.50 12.17
N PHE A 69 10.40 -2.64 11.53
CA PHE A 69 10.64 -2.27 10.13
C PHE A 69 11.90 -1.43 9.95
N LEU A 70 12.24 -0.57 10.90
CA LEU A 70 13.49 0.20 10.85
C LEU A 70 14.71 -0.72 10.86
N ASP A 71 14.75 -1.71 11.77
CA ASP A 71 15.84 -2.69 11.85
C ASP A 71 15.96 -3.49 10.55
N TYR A 72 14.85 -4.06 10.06
CA TYR A 72 14.88 -4.88 8.84
C TYR A 72 15.22 -4.07 7.58
N ARG A 73 14.64 -2.89 7.40
CA ARG A 73 14.96 -2.01 6.26
C ARG A 73 16.45 -1.65 6.26
N GLN A 74 17.03 -1.27 7.41
CA GLN A 74 18.43 -0.90 7.53
C GLN A 74 19.37 -2.09 7.30
N ARG A 75 19.15 -3.22 7.98
CA ARG A 75 19.98 -4.41 7.86
C ARG A 75 19.92 -5.01 6.47
N LEU A 76 18.72 -5.10 5.89
CA LEU A 76 18.55 -5.64 4.55
C LEU A 76 19.17 -4.72 3.49
N SER A 77 18.95 -3.40 3.58
CA SER A 77 19.59 -2.44 2.67
C SER A 77 21.11 -2.50 2.75
N ALA A 78 21.67 -2.57 3.95
CA ALA A 78 23.13 -2.67 4.13
C ALA A 78 23.68 -3.98 3.53
N SER A 79 23.03 -5.11 3.79
CA SER A 79 23.44 -6.42 3.27
C SER A 79 23.35 -6.48 1.74
N LEU A 80 22.27 -5.95 1.15
CA LEU A 80 22.08 -5.94 -0.30
C LEU A 80 23.03 -4.97 -1.02
N ALA A 81 23.39 -3.85 -0.38
CA ALA A 81 24.33 -2.88 -0.94
C ALA A 81 25.71 -3.48 -1.22
N GLU A 82 26.15 -4.51 -0.46
CA GLU A 82 27.39 -5.25 -0.74
C GLU A 82 27.37 -5.98 -2.09
N GLU A 83 26.17 -6.28 -2.61
CA GLU A 83 25.95 -6.88 -3.93
C GLU A 83 25.54 -5.82 -4.99
N GLY A 84 25.63 -4.53 -4.66
CA GLY A 84 25.19 -3.45 -5.53
C GLY A 84 23.68 -3.38 -5.74
N VAL A 85 22.89 -3.94 -4.81
CA VAL A 85 21.43 -4.01 -4.89
C VAL A 85 20.79 -3.12 -3.83
N GLY A 86 19.73 -2.39 -4.20
CA GLY A 86 18.93 -1.54 -3.33
C GLY A 86 17.52 -2.08 -3.15
N LEU A 87 16.91 -1.68 -2.04
CA LEU A 87 15.55 -2.02 -1.65
C LEU A 87 14.60 -0.89 -2.06
N TYR A 88 13.81 -1.10 -3.11
CA TYR A 88 12.92 -0.08 -3.66
C TYR A 88 11.50 -0.26 -3.10
N CYS A 89 11.01 0.70 -2.32
CA CYS A 89 9.73 0.67 -1.63
C CYS A 89 8.79 1.79 -2.10
N ALA A 90 8.39 1.77 -3.38
CA ALA A 90 7.26 2.55 -3.88
C ALA A 90 6.39 1.64 -4.73
N ALA A 91 5.13 2.01 -4.95
CA ALA A 91 4.15 1.10 -5.52
C ALA A 91 4.38 0.78 -7.00
N SER A 92 5.04 1.65 -7.75
CA SER A 92 5.53 1.34 -9.10
C SER A 92 6.95 1.86 -9.27
N HIS A 93 7.77 1.13 -10.01
CA HIS A 93 9.08 1.63 -10.40
C HIS A 93 8.97 2.49 -11.66
N PRO A 94 9.64 3.66 -11.74
CA PRO A 94 9.48 4.62 -12.83
C PRO A 94 9.67 4.02 -14.23
N ASN A 95 10.64 3.14 -14.37
CA ASN A 95 11.04 2.57 -15.66
C ASN A 95 11.37 1.07 -15.58
N ALA A 96 10.57 0.29 -14.83
CA ALA A 96 10.77 -1.15 -14.78
C ALA A 96 10.44 -1.82 -16.13
N PRO A 97 11.31 -2.70 -16.64
CA PRO A 97 11.02 -3.49 -17.83
C PRO A 97 10.10 -4.67 -17.49
N TRP A 98 8.83 -4.37 -17.15
CA TRP A 98 7.86 -5.34 -16.62
C TRP A 98 7.63 -6.54 -17.55
N LEU A 99 7.71 -6.37 -18.89
CA LEU A 99 7.63 -7.46 -19.87
C LEU A 99 8.80 -8.46 -19.78
N ARG A 100 9.94 -8.07 -19.19
CA ARG A 100 11.13 -8.91 -19.05
C ARG A 100 11.23 -9.55 -17.67
N GLN A 101 10.32 -9.23 -16.77
CA GLN A 101 10.33 -9.78 -15.42
C GLN A 101 10.00 -11.28 -15.44
N LYS A 102 10.65 -12.02 -14.58
CA LYS A 102 10.44 -13.47 -14.46
C LYS A 102 9.50 -13.78 -13.30
N ALA A 103 8.48 -14.56 -13.62
CA ALA A 103 7.62 -15.14 -12.60
C ALA A 103 8.44 -16.08 -11.69
N ARG A 104 8.10 -16.09 -10.41
CA ARG A 104 8.66 -17.05 -9.46
C ARG A 104 8.26 -18.47 -9.84
N PRO A 105 9.19 -19.43 -9.84
CA PRO A 105 8.92 -20.79 -10.28
C PRO A 105 8.18 -21.61 -9.21
N SER A 106 6.93 -21.23 -8.90
CA SER A 106 6.04 -21.98 -8.02
C SER A 106 4.79 -22.46 -8.78
N PRO A 107 4.15 -23.57 -8.38
CA PRO A 107 2.92 -24.03 -9.00
C PRO A 107 1.80 -23.00 -8.92
N HIS A 108 1.67 -22.33 -7.77
CA HIS A 108 0.68 -21.29 -7.52
C HIS A 108 0.84 -20.12 -8.50
N TYR A 109 2.03 -19.52 -8.60
CA TYR A 109 2.25 -18.39 -9.49
C TYR A 109 2.17 -18.76 -10.96
N ARG A 110 2.58 -19.98 -11.34
CA ARG A 110 2.35 -20.47 -12.73
C ARG A 110 0.88 -20.42 -13.08
N GLN A 111 0.01 -20.94 -12.21
CA GLN A 111 -1.43 -20.91 -12.43
C GLN A 111 -1.95 -19.47 -12.57
N VAL A 112 -1.50 -18.55 -11.72
CA VAL A 112 -1.86 -17.12 -11.81
C VAL A 112 -1.45 -16.52 -13.16
N PHE A 113 -0.23 -16.80 -13.65
CA PHE A 113 0.21 -16.29 -14.95
C PHE A 113 -0.52 -16.96 -16.13
N ASP A 114 -0.92 -18.22 -16.00
CA ASP A 114 -1.69 -18.94 -17.02
C ASP A 114 -3.13 -18.42 -17.09
N ASP A 115 -3.76 -18.14 -15.95
CA ASP A 115 -5.13 -17.64 -15.89
C ASP A 115 -5.26 -16.17 -16.30
N TYR A 116 -4.35 -15.31 -15.83
CA TYR A 116 -4.46 -13.85 -15.99
C TYR A 116 -3.51 -13.25 -17.04
N GLN A 117 -2.62 -14.05 -17.63
CA GLN A 117 -1.78 -13.71 -18.80
C GLN A 117 -1.13 -12.31 -18.71
N HIS A 118 -1.52 -11.41 -19.58
CA HIS A 118 -0.95 -10.07 -19.69
C HIS A 118 -1.21 -9.20 -18.46
N VAL A 119 -2.36 -9.36 -17.82
CA VAL A 119 -2.72 -8.65 -16.58
C VAL A 119 -1.75 -9.01 -15.45
N ALA A 120 -1.46 -10.32 -15.27
CA ALA A 120 -0.48 -10.77 -14.30
C ALA A 120 0.93 -10.22 -14.60
N ARG A 121 1.35 -10.20 -15.87
CA ARG A 121 2.66 -9.68 -16.29
C ARG A 121 2.84 -8.18 -16.00
N ARG A 122 1.75 -7.40 -16.06
CA ARG A 122 1.78 -5.97 -15.74
C ARG A 122 1.82 -5.67 -14.25
N SER A 123 1.54 -6.63 -13.40
CA SER A 123 1.40 -6.43 -11.95
C SER A 123 2.73 -6.41 -11.19
N LEU A 124 3.78 -5.85 -11.79
CA LEU A 124 5.04 -5.55 -11.10
C LEU A 124 4.85 -4.30 -10.21
N LEU A 125 4.18 -4.49 -9.11
CA LEU A 125 3.68 -3.43 -8.23
C LEU A 125 3.92 -3.81 -6.78
N ASN A 126 4.17 -2.82 -5.92
CA ASN A 126 4.29 -3.01 -4.48
C ASN A 126 3.10 -2.39 -3.75
N GLY A 127 2.55 -3.10 -2.81
CA GLY A 127 1.52 -2.63 -1.89
C GLY A 127 2.03 -2.45 -0.46
N LEU A 128 1.21 -1.82 0.33
CA LEU A 128 1.26 -1.85 1.79
C LEU A 128 -0.01 -2.50 2.26
N HIS A 129 0.11 -3.65 2.96
CA HIS A 129 -1.04 -4.34 3.52
C HIS A 129 -1.02 -4.22 5.04
N ILE A 130 -2.20 -3.99 5.63
CA ILE A 130 -2.33 -3.80 7.08
C ILE A 130 -3.46 -4.69 7.60
N HIS A 131 -3.11 -5.63 8.45
CA HIS A 131 -4.06 -6.48 9.15
C HIS A 131 -4.40 -5.88 10.52
N VAL A 132 -5.68 -5.74 10.82
CA VAL A 132 -6.14 -5.35 12.17
C VAL A 132 -7.02 -6.44 12.74
N GLY A 133 -6.65 -6.93 13.93
CA GLY A 133 -7.39 -7.95 14.66
C GLY A 133 -8.77 -7.44 15.08
N VAL A 134 -9.79 -8.30 14.93
CA VAL A 134 -11.16 -7.97 15.36
C VAL A 134 -11.60 -8.91 16.47
N PRO A 135 -12.47 -8.45 17.40
CA PRO A 135 -12.94 -9.30 18.50
C PRO A 135 -13.78 -10.47 18.00
N PRO A 136 -13.84 -11.59 18.74
CA PRO A 136 -14.74 -12.68 18.44
C PRO A 136 -16.19 -12.21 18.31
N GLY A 137 -16.91 -12.76 17.32
CA GLY A 137 -18.32 -12.41 17.07
C GLY A 137 -18.51 -11.13 16.23
N CYS A 138 -17.46 -10.39 15.89
CA CYS A 138 -17.56 -9.28 14.96
C CYS A 138 -17.89 -9.79 13.54
N ASP A 139 -18.98 -9.32 12.95
CA ASP A 139 -19.22 -9.52 11.52
C ASP A 139 -18.30 -8.62 10.70
N ARG A 140 -17.27 -9.26 10.10
CA ARG A 140 -16.23 -8.54 9.36
C ARG A 140 -16.75 -7.89 8.08
N MET A 141 -17.83 -8.40 7.47
CA MET A 141 -18.41 -7.77 6.29
C MET A 141 -19.15 -6.49 6.66
N GLN A 142 -19.92 -6.51 7.74
CA GLN A 142 -20.57 -5.30 8.25
C GLN A 142 -19.52 -4.25 8.70
N LEU A 143 -18.42 -4.69 9.32
CA LEU A 143 -17.31 -3.80 9.65
C LEU A 143 -16.71 -3.17 8.38
N ILE A 144 -16.41 -3.98 7.37
CA ILE A 144 -15.86 -3.49 6.09
C ILE A 144 -16.80 -2.45 5.45
N ASN A 145 -18.11 -2.70 5.43
CA ASN A 145 -19.09 -1.75 4.88
C ASN A 145 -19.00 -0.37 5.55
N ARG A 146 -18.79 -0.33 6.88
CA ARG A 146 -18.63 0.94 7.64
C ARG A 146 -17.32 1.67 7.32
N LEU A 147 -16.29 0.93 6.87
CA LEU A 147 -14.97 1.46 6.55
C LEU A 147 -14.84 1.97 5.11
N LEU A 148 -15.69 1.49 4.18
CA LEU A 148 -15.55 1.74 2.74
C LEU A 148 -15.39 3.21 2.37
N TYR A 149 -16.16 4.09 2.99
CA TYR A 149 -16.12 5.54 2.71
C TYR A 149 -14.73 6.15 2.98
N TRP A 150 -14.01 5.64 3.97
CA TRP A 150 -12.72 6.21 4.40
C TRP A 150 -11.53 5.67 3.60
N LEU A 151 -11.71 4.60 2.83
CA LEU A 151 -10.61 3.97 2.09
C LEU A 151 -9.92 4.90 1.08
N PRO A 152 -10.64 5.75 0.30
CA PRO A 152 -9.97 6.65 -0.63
C PRO A 152 -9.08 7.68 0.06
N LEU A 153 -9.39 8.09 1.31
CA LEU A 153 -8.52 8.97 2.09
C LEU A 153 -7.19 8.29 2.44
N LEU A 154 -7.23 7.00 2.83
CA LEU A 154 -6.01 6.22 3.09
C LEU A 154 -5.19 6.04 1.80
N LEU A 155 -5.85 5.87 0.66
CA LEU A 155 -5.16 5.84 -0.64
C LEU A 155 -4.46 7.16 -0.94
N VAL A 156 -5.11 8.30 -0.73
CA VAL A 156 -4.47 9.62 -0.92
C VAL A 156 -3.17 9.73 -0.14
N LEU A 157 -3.19 9.34 1.14
CA LEU A 157 -2.02 9.43 2.02
C LEU A 157 -0.85 8.52 1.59
N SER A 158 -1.14 7.43 0.86
CA SER A 158 -0.14 6.44 0.45
C SER A 158 0.36 6.62 -0.99
N THR A 159 -0.18 7.54 -1.79
CA THR A 159 0.14 7.61 -3.23
C THR A 159 1.64 7.67 -3.50
N SER A 160 2.15 6.70 -4.30
CA SER A 160 3.58 6.57 -4.62
C SER A 160 3.85 5.99 -6.02
N SER A 161 2.83 5.98 -6.91
CA SER A 161 2.98 5.37 -8.23
C SER A 161 2.56 6.30 -9.39
N PRO A 162 3.17 7.51 -9.54
CA PRO A 162 2.80 8.44 -10.59
C PRO A 162 3.44 8.11 -11.94
N LEU A 163 4.45 7.23 -11.96
CA LEU A 163 5.27 6.91 -13.11
C LEU A 163 5.12 5.43 -13.50
N TRP A 164 5.05 5.16 -14.81
CA TRP A 164 4.99 3.81 -15.35
C TRP A 164 5.62 3.74 -16.74
N ALA A 165 6.47 2.72 -16.97
CA ALA A 165 7.14 2.47 -18.24
C ALA A 165 7.83 3.73 -18.83
N GLY A 166 8.46 4.53 -17.99
CA GLY A 166 9.18 5.74 -18.38
C GLY A 166 8.29 6.97 -18.62
N GLN A 167 7.01 6.92 -18.32
CA GLN A 167 6.05 7.98 -18.57
C GLN A 167 5.37 8.47 -17.28
N VAL A 168 5.04 9.77 -17.25
CA VAL A 168 4.10 10.33 -16.28
C VAL A 168 2.70 9.85 -16.66
N THR A 169 2.05 9.11 -15.76
CA THR A 169 0.77 8.47 -16.05
C THR A 169 -0.42 9.41 -15.97
N GLY A 170 -0.24 10.53 -15.28
CA GLY A 170 -1.32 11.45 -14.94
C GLY A 170 -2.12 11.00 -13.71
N TYR A 171 -1.77 9.89 -13.05
CA TYR A 171 -2.35 9.40 -11.81
C TYR A 171 -1.34 9.49 -10.67
N MET A 172 -1.81 9.70 -9.44
CA MET A 172 -0.96 9.69 -8.24
C MET A 172 -0.79 8.27 -7.70
N SER A 173 -1.79 7.39 -7.92
CA SER A 173 -1.71 5.94 -7.70
C SER A 173 -2.09 5.18 -8.99
N TYR A 174 -1.11 4.98 -9.86
CA TYR A 174 -1.30 4.17 -11.07
C TYR A 174 -1.34 2.66 -10.75
N ARG A 175 -0.76 2.24 -9.63
CA ARG A 175 -0.92 0.89 -9.11
C ARG A 175 -2.39 0.49 -9.06
N ARG A 176 -3.26 1.35 -8.54
CA ARG A 176 -4.69 1.02 -8.41
C ARG A 176 -5.41 0.95 -9.76
N VAL A 177 -4.92 1.64 -10.79
CA VAL A 177 -5.42 1.50 -12.17
C VAL A 177 -5.10 0.10 -12.70
N ILE A 178 -3.84 -0.35 -12.58
CA ILE A 178 -3.42 -1.70 -13.00
C ILE A 178 -4.14 -2.79 -12.18
N CYS A 179 -4.26 -2.61 -10.87
CA CYS A 179 -5.04 -3.50 -10.02
C CYS A 179 -6.51 -3.63 -10.49
N GLY A 180 -7.08 -2.57 -11.05
CA GLY A 180 -8.44 -2.59 -11.59
C GLY A 180 -8.64 -3.48 -12.82
N GLU A 181 -7.56 -3.94 -13.46
CA GLU A 181 -7.61 -4.89 -14.59
C GLU A 181 -7.89 -6.33 -14.12
N TRP A 182 -7.66 -6.64 -12.84
CA TRP A 182 -7.88 -7.96 -12.28
C TRP A 182 -9.35 -8.18 -11.91
N PRO A 183 -9.90 -9.39 -12.13
CA PRO A 183 -11.19 -9.73 -11.56
C PRO A 183 -11.12 -9.73 -10.03
N HIS A 184 -12.20 -9.33 -9.39
CA HIS A 184 -12.34 -9.33 -7.92
C HIS A 184 -11.27 -8.49 -7.18
N MET A 185 -10.70 -7.48 -7.83
CA MET A 185 -9.80 -6.49 -7.26
C MET A 185 -10.47 -5.10 -7.34
N GLY A 186 -10.16 -4.20 -6.41
CA GLY A 186 -10.85 -2.91 -6.30
C GLY A 186 -11.67 -2.82 -5.01
N LEU A 187 -12.64 -1.91 -4.97
CA LEU A 187 -13.53 -1.80 -3.82
C LEU A 187 -14.48 -3.00 -3.78
N PRO A 188 -14.68 -3.63 -2.61
CA PRO A 188 -15.62 -4.74 -2.49
C PRO A 188 -17.06 -4.29 -2.72
N GLU A 189 -17.91 -5.24 -3.14
CA GLU A 189 -19.34 -5.05 -3.05
C GLU A 189 -19.76 -4.98 -1.58
N PRO A 190 -20.62 -4.03 -1.21
CA PRO A 190 -21.22 -4.01 0.11
C PRO A 190 -22.13 -5.23 0.29
N LEU A 191 -21.67 -6.23 1.00
CA LEU A 191 -22.46 -7.42 1.31
C LEU A 191 -23.08 -7.27 2.71
N PRO A 192 -24.34 -7.67 2.91
CA PRO A 192 -25.05 -7.39 4.16
C PRO A 192 -24.43 -8.07 5.38
N ASP A 193 -23.81 -9.23 5.21
CA ASP A 193 -23.30 -10.05 6.30
C ASP A 193 -22.27 -11.07 5.85
N TRP A 194 -21.63 -11.70 6.83
CA TRP A 194 -20.67 -12.78 6.64
C TRP A 194 -21.27 -13.98 5.88
N GLN A 195 -22.52 -14.33 6.12
CA GLN A 195 -23.16 -15.46 5.43
C GLN A 195 -23.30 -15.21 3.93
N THR A 196 -23.63 -13.98 3.54
CA THR A 196 -23.72 -13.58 2.13
C THR A 196 -22.34 -13.61 1.46
N TYR A 197 -21.28 -13.19 2.16
CA TYR A 197 -19.91 -13.30 1.69
C TYR A 197 -19.52 -14.77 1.42
N GLU A 198 -19.79 -15.67 2.35
CA GLU A 198 -19.50 -17.10 2.18
C GLU A 198 -20.31 -17.73 1.04
N ARG A 199 -21.57 -17.34 0.86
CA ARG A 199 -22.40 -17.79 -0.28
C ARG A 199 -21.82 -17.32 -1.63
N TYR A 200 -21.42 -16.05 -1.70
CA TYR A 200 -20.79 -15.48 -2.91
C TYR A 200 -19.48 -16.20 -3.25
N ARG A 201 -18.63 -16.36 -2.26
CA ARG A 201 -17.38 -17.08 -2.40
C ARG A 201 -17.58 -18.54 -2.85
N ALA A 202 -18.48 -19.26 -2.20
CA ALA A 202 -18.83 -20.64 -2.55
C ALA A 202 -19.39 -20.76 -3.98
N LEU A 203 -20.16 -19.76 -4.45
CA LEU A 203 -20.62 -19.71 -5.84
C LEU A 203 -19.44 -19.67 -6.81
N LEU A 204 -18.49 -18.75 -6.60
CA LEU A 204 -17.34 -18.60 -7.49
C LEU A 204 -16.40 -19.81 -7.47
N GLN A 205 -16.25 -20.45 -6.32
CA GLN A 205 -15.48 -21.70 -6.22
C GLN A 205 -16.14 -22.85 -7.00
N ARG A 206 -17.45 -23.05 -6.87
CA ARG A 206 -18.18 -24.08 -7.60
C ARG A 206 -18.16 -23.89 -9.13
N THR A 207 -18.08 -22.65 -9.57
CA THR A 207 -17.99 -22.30 -11.00
C THR A 207 -16.56 -22.22 -11.54
N GLY A 208 -15.56 -22.51 -10.70
CA GLY A 208 -14.15 -22.42 -11.10
C GLY A 208 -13.62 -20.99 -11.29
N SER A 209 -14.43 -19.98 -10.90
CA SER A 209 -14.03 -18.57 -11.04
C SER A 209 -13.11 -18.11 -9.91
N LEU A 210 -12.99 -18.88 -8.84
CA LEU A 210 -12.10 -18.66 -7.71
C LEU A 210 -11.45 -19.99 -7.34
N ALA A 211 -10.12 -20.01 -7.18
CA ALA A 211 -9.42 -21.19 -6.73
C ALA A 211 -9.90 -21.63 -5.34
N ILE A 212 -9.77 -22.92 -5.01
CA ILE A 212 -10.26 -23.49 -3.74
C ILE A 212 -9.65 -22.75 -2.53
N GLU A 213 -8.36 -22.43 -2.60
CA GLU A 213 -7.65 -21.65 -1.58
C GLU A 213 -7.63 -20.16 -1.87
N GLY A 214 -8.21 -19.76 -3.02
CA GLY A 214 -8.25 -18.38 -3.47
C GLY A 214 -9.15 -17.51 -2.60
N ASP A 215 -8.86 -16.23 -2.62
CA ASP A 215 -9.64 -15.20 -1.94
C ASP A 215 -9.81 -14.00 -2.88
N PHE A 216 -10.70 -13.09 -2.51
CA PHE A 216 -10.84 -11.83 -3.22
C PHE A 216 -9.62 -10.94 -2.97
N TRP A 217 -9.12 -10.28 -4.02
CA TRP A 217 -8.03 -9.28 -3.88
C TRP A 217 -8.58 -7.86 -3.69
N TRP A 218 -9.70 -7.73 -2.99
CA TRP A 218 -10.33 -6.45 -2.73
C TRP A 218 -9.41 -5.46 -2.02
N ALA A 219 -9.69 -4.17 -2.19
CA ALA A 219 -8.98 -3.06 -1.54
C ALA A 219 -9.01 -3.12 0.01
N ILE A 220 -10.01 -3.79 0.54
CA ILE A 220 -10.17 -4.23 1.94
C ILE A 220 -10.89 -5.57 1.93
N ARG A 221 -10.44 -6.52 2.74
CA ARG A 221 -11.06 -7.86 2.80
C ARG A 221 -11.03 -8.45 4.20
N PRO A 222 -11.91 -9.41 4.52
CA PRO A 222 -11.72 -10.24 5.69
C PRO A 222 -10.61 -11.26 5.41
N SER A 223 -9.61 -11.37 6.28
CA SER A 223 -8.60 -12.43 6.13
C SER A 223 -9.22 -13.78 6.48
N ARG A 224 -8.91 -14.81 5.67
CA ARG A 224 -9.32 -16.18 5.94
C ARG A 224 -8.38 -16.89 6.93
N ARG A 225 -7.12 -16.50 6.89
CA ARG A 225 -6.06 -17.10 7.70
C ARG A 225 -6.08 -16.61 9.14
N PHE A 226 -6.45 -15.32 9.31
CA PHE A 226 -6.40 -14.65 10.61
C PHE A 226 -7.75 -14.00 10.95
N PRO A 227 -8.08 -13.82 12.23
CA PRO A 227 -9.29 -13.08 12.65
C PRO A 227 -9.09 -11.57 12.48
N THR A 228 -8.76 -11.13 11.26
CA THR A 228 -8.45 -9.74 10.94
C THR A 228 -9.29 -9.22 9.78
N VAL A 229 -9.39 -7.89 9.68
CA VAL A 229 -9.68 -7.18 8.44
C VAL A 229 -8.37 -6.68 7.86
N GLU A 230 -8.17 -6.87 6.57
CA GLU A 230 -6.94 -6.56 5.84
C GLU A 230 -7.17 -5.40 4.87
N LEU A 231 -6.45 -4.31 5.08
CA LEU A 231 -6.38 -3.17 4.15
C LEU A 231 -5.33 -3.43 3.09
N ARG A 232 -5.72 -3.30 1.81
CA ARG A 232 -4.85 -3.55 0.63
C ARG A 232 -4.83 -2.39 -0.36
N ILE A 233 -5.62 -1.35 -0.09
CA ILE A 233 -5.77 -0.21 -1.01
C ILE A 233 -4.48 0.60 -1.16
N CYS A 234 -3.66 0.66 -0.11
CA CYS A 234 -2.52 1.56 -0.01
C CYS A 234 -1.38 1.16 -0.95
N ASP A 235 -0.80 2.15 -1.61
CA ASP A 235 0.49 2.02 -2.28
C ASP A 235 1.59 1.78 -1.24
N ALA A 236 2.68 1.09 -1.61
CA ALA A 236 3.86 0.96 -0.76
C ALA A 236 4.48 2.32 -0.45
N CYS A 237 4.94 2.51 0.79
CA CYS A 237 5.46 3.78 1.28
C CYS A 237 6.99 3.76 1.39
N PRO A 238 7.72 4.59 0.63
CA PRO A 238 9.17 4.71 0.79
C PRO A 238 9.57 5.16 2.19
N VAL A 239 8.86 6.16 2.73
CA VAL A 239 9.08 6.66 4.09
C VAL A 239 8.35 5.78 5.10
N LEU A 240 9.10 5.20 6.04
CA LEU A 240 8.53 4.28 7.05
C LEU A 240 7.43 4.95 7.89
N GLU A 241 7.60 6.21 8.26
CA GLU A 241 6.62 6.93 9.08
C GLU A 241 5.26 7.09 8.36
N ASP A 242 5.24 7.12 7.01
CA ASP A 242 4.00 7.14 6.24
C ASP A 242 3.26 5.79 6.36
N ALA A 243 3.98 4.67 6.28
CA ALA A 243 3.40 3.33 6.46
C ALA A 243 2.83 3.15 7.87
N LEU A 244 3.57 3.61 8.89
CA LEU A 244 3.12 3.56 10.29
C LEU A 244 1.91 4.46 10.54
N CYS A 245 1.86 5.63 9.91
CA CYS A 245 0.70 6.53 9.94
C CYS A 245 -0.55 5.82 9.44
N LEU A 246 -0.47 5.16 8.28
CA LEU A 246 -1.58 4.40 7.70
C LEU A 246 -2.01 3.24 8.59
N ALA A 247 -1.06 2.51 9.18
CA ALA A 247 -1.36 1.44 10.12
C ALA A 247 -2.12 1.96 11.36
N GLY A 248 -1.68 3.08 11.92
CA GLY A 248 -2.33 3.71 13.06
C GLY A 248 -3.73 4.25 12.74
N LEU A 249 -3.90 4.92 11.59
CA LEU A 249 -5.21 5.40 11.14
C LEU A 249 -6.18 4.26 10.86
N PHE A 250 -5.72 3.22 10.17
CA PHE A 250 -6.59 2.07 9.87
C PHE A 250 -6.98 1.31 11.13
N ARG A 251 -6.02 1.10 12.06
CA ARG A 251 -6.32 0.53 13.37
C ARG A 251 -7.36 1.35 14.13
N HIS A 252 -7.19 2.68 14.18
CA HIS A 252 -8.14 3.59 14.81
C HIS A 252 -9.55 3.49 14.18
N LEU A 253 -9.61 3.47 12.84
CA LEU A 253 -10.87 3.27 12.12
C LEU A 253 -11.54 1.93 12.49
N VAL A 254 -10.80 0.83 12.55
CA VAL A 254 -11.33 -0.47 12.95
C VAL A 254 -11.84 -0.42 14.39
N GLU A 255 -11.02 0.06 15.33
CA GLU A 255 -11.35 0.14 16.76
C GLU A 255 -12.68 0.85 17.02
N HIS A 256 -12.96 1.93 16.32
CA HIS A 256 -14.20 2.69 16.47
C HIS A 256 -15.39 2.13 15.71
N ASN A 257 -15.18 1.15 14.82
CA ASN A 257 -16.24 0.54 14.00
C ASN A 257 -16.52 -0.93 14.32
N VAL A 258 -15.76 -1.59 15.23
CA VAL A 258 -16.00 -3.00 15.62
C VAL A 258 -17.29 -3.18 16.39
N GLN A 259 -17.77 -2.17 17.14
CA GLN A 259 -19.06 -2.21 17.81
C GLN A 259 -20.16 -1.91 16.79
N PRO A 260 -21.29 -2.65 16.84
CA PRO A 260 -22.41 -2.36 15.99
C PRO A 260 -23.11 -1.08 16.45
N HIS A 261 -22.54 0.07 16.16
CA HIS A 261 -23.34 1.28 16.09
C HIS A 261 -24.12 1.18 14.79
N TYR A 262 -25.39 0.85 14.90
CA TYR A 262 -26.28 0.78 13.76
C TYR A 262 -26.37 2.18 13.15
N GLU A 263 -25.61 2.43 12.09
CA GLU A 263 -25.88 3.54 11.18
C GLU A 263 -26.75 2.97 10.05
N PRO A 264 -28.02 3.38 9.94
CA PRO A 264 -28.83 3.06 8.78
C PRO A 264 -28.11 3.67 7.56
N GLY A 265 -27.67 2.85 6.63
CA GLY A 265 -27.11 3.37 5.38
C GLY A 265 -25.78 2.77 4.95
N SER A 266 -25.13 1.90 5.74
CA SER A 266 -23.88 1.25 5.33
C SER A 266 -23.99 0.40 4.05
N LEU A 267 -25.20 0.09 3.62
CA LEU A 267 -25.54 -0.56 2.35
C LEU A 267 -26.21 0.40 1.36
N ASN A 268 -26.19 1.71 1.62
CA ASN A 268 -26.82 2.68 0.74
C ASN A 268 -26.08 2.73 -0.60
N ARG A 269 -26.83 2.60 -1.69
CA ARG A 269 -26.31 2.70 -3.06
C ARG A 269 -25.61 4.03 -3.33
N GLU A 270 -26.09 5.13 -2.76
CA GLU A 270 -25.46 6.45 -2.89
C GLU A 270 -24.09 6.50 -2.23
N LEU A 271 -23.93 5.92 -1.05
CA LEU A 271 -22.63 5.81 -0.39
C LEU A 271 -21.61 5.07 -1.27
N ARG A 272 -22.06 4.01 -1.94
CA ARG A 272 -21.22 3.30 -2.90
C ARG A 272 -20.79 4.17 -4.07
N TRP A 273 -21.71 4.94 -4.67
CA TRP A 273 -21.38 5.86 -5.75
C TRP A 273 -20.38 6.93 -5.31
N VAL A 274 -20.62 7.54 -4.15
CA VAL A 274 -19.70 8.51 -3.55
C VAL A 274 -18.32 7.89 -3.30
N THR A 275 -18.26 6.69 -2.71
CA THR A 275 -17.01 6.02 -2.44
C THR A 275 -16.25 5.67 -3.73
N GLN A 276 -16.95 5.19 -4.75
CA GLN A 276 -16.36 4.85 -6.05
C GLN A 276 -15.79 6.10 -6.76
N GLU A 277 -16.53 7.21 -6.74
CA GLU A 277 -16.09 8.48 -7.30
C GLU A 277 -14.88 9.03 -6.52
N ASN A 278 -14.95 9.03 -5.19
CA ASN A 278 -13.84 9.46 -4.34
C ASN A 278 -12.59 8.57 -4.53
N TYR A 279 -12.79 7.28 -4.76
CA TYR A 279 -11.69 6.36 -5.07
C TYR A 279 -11.00 6.72 -6.38
N TRP A 280 -11.76 7.02 -7.44
CA TRP A 280 -11.18 7.48 -8.70
C TRP A 280 -10.44 8.82 -8.53
N ARG A 281 -11.03 9.79 -7.81
CA ARG A 281 -10.39 11.09 -7.52
C ARG A 281 -9.10 10.93 -6.75
N ALA A 282 -9.07 10.03 -5.77
CA ALA A 282 -7.86 9.70 -5.01
C ALA A 282 -6.76 9.14 -5.91
N MET A 283 -7.08 8.17 -6.78
CA MET A 283 -6.12 7.61 -7.75
C MET A 283 -5.57 8.69 -8.69
N ARG A 284 -6.46 9.53 -9.24
CA ARG A 284 -6.13 10.47 -10.31
C ARG A 284 -5.44 11.72 -9.81
N HIS A 285 -5.96 12.32 -8.74
CA HIS A 285 -5.57 13.66 -8.28
C HIS A 285 -4.85 13.67 -6.92
N GLY A 286 -4.89 12.54 -6.17
CA GLY A 286 -4.25 12.46 -4.86
C GLY A 286 -4.77 13.53 -3.89
N ARG A 287 -3.87 14.19 -3.19
CA ARG A 287 -4.20 15.22 -2.18
C ARG A 287 -4.82 16.50 -2.75
N PHE A 288 -4.72 16.73 -4.04
CA PHE A 288 -5.29 17.91 -4.71
C PHE A 288 -6.75 17.70 -5.13
N ALA A 289 -7.30 16.51 -4.94
CA ALA A 289 -8.71 16.26 -5.25
C ALA A 289 -9.64 16.99 -4.28
N GLU A 290 -10.80 17.38 -4.78
CA GLU A 290 -11.98 17.64 -3.98
C GLU A 290 -12.83 16.38 -3.94
N PHE A 291 -13.14 15.91 -2.75
CA PHE A 291 -13.91 14.70 -2.50
C PHE A 291 -15.37 15.03 -2.18
N ILE A 292 -16.24 14.07 -2.34
CA ILE A 292 -17.65 14.22 -1.97
C ILE A 292 -17.80 13.89 -0.48
N GLY A 293 -18.28 14.84 0.32
CA GLY A 293 -18.56 14.68 1.74
C GLY A 293 -19.67 13.68 2.02
N LEU A 294 -19.59 12.99 3.17
CA LEU A 294 -20.52 11.91 3.51
C LEU A 294 -21.96 12.38 3.77
N HIS A 295 -22.12 13.49 4.50
CA HIS A 295 -23.42 13.90 5.04
C HIS A 295 -24.11 14.93 4.18
N ASP A 296 -23.40 15.92 3.72
CA ASP A 296 -23.92 17.07 2.98
C ASP A 296 -23.68 16.99 1.47
N GLN A 297 -22.92 15.96 1.03
CA GLN A 297 -22.50 15.74 -0.34
C GLN A 297 -21.77 16.96 -0.96
N GLN A 298 -21.25 17.85 -0.10
CA GLN A 298 -20.47 19.00 -0.55
C GLN A 298 -19.01 18.62 -0.82
N PRO A 299 -18.33 19.38 -1.69
CA PRO A 299 -16.90 19.18 -1.92
C PRO A 299 -16.09 19.36 -0.62
N VAL A 300 -15.17 18.45 -0.36
CA VAL A 300 -14.24 18.49 0.76
C VAL A 300 -12.83 18.20 0.30
N THR A 301 -11.86 19.00 0.75
CA THR A 301 -10.44 18.72 0.48
C THR A 301 -9.96 17.51 1.28
N ALA A 302 -8.85 16.87 0.88
CA ALA A 302 -8.26 15.76 1.63
C ALA A 302 -7.98 16.12 3.09
N LEU A 303 -7.47 17.34 3.35
CA LEU A 303 -7.23 17.85 4.72
C LEU A 303 -8.53 18.05 5.50
N GLY A 304 -9.56 18.62 4.86
CA GLY A 304 -10.90 18.76 5.45
C GLY A 304 -11.51 17.39 5.77
N TRP A 305 -11.35 16.41 4.88
CA TRP A 305 -11.83 15.05 5.10
C TRP A 305 -11.12 14.36 6.27
N LEU A 306 -9.79 14.52 6.38
CA LEU A 306 -9.03 14.03 7.54
C LEU A 306 -9.50 14.70 8.85
N SER A 307 -9.81 16.01 8.81
CA SER A 307 -10.34 16.73 9.97
C SER A 307 -11.74 16.22 10.36
N GLN A 308 -12.61 15.90 9.39
CA GLN A 308 -13.92 15.28 9.65
C GLN A 308 -13.76 13.90 10.29
N LEU A 309 -12.80 13.09 9.83
CA LEU A 309 -12.47 11.80 10.42
C LEU A 309 -12.04 11.93 11.88
N GLN A 310 -11.12 12.86 12.16
CA GLN A 310 -10.63 13.13 13.52
C GLN A 310 -11.72 13.65 14.45
N ALA A 311 -12.60 14.51 13.96
CA ALA A 311 -13.71 15.04 14.74
C ALA A 311 -14.78 13.98 15.07
N ARG A 312 -14.94 12.98 14.21
CA ARG A 312 -15.92 11.91 14.40
C ARG A 312 -15.52 10.94 15.52
N TRP A 313 -14.23 10.65 15.65
CA TRP A 313 -13.71 9.74 16.66
C TRP A 313 -12.53 10.38 17.40
N PRO A 314 -12.64 10.55 18.73
CA PRO A 314 -11.60 11.16 19.55
C PRO A 314 -10.28 10.39 19.44
N THR A 315 -9.17 11.12 19.41
CA THR A 315 -7.83 10.57 19.49
C THR A 315 -7.43 10.40 20.94
N ASP A 316 -7.79 9.27 21.52
CA ASP A 316 -7.59 8.95 22.95
C ASP A 316 -6.30 8.14 23.21
N THR A 317 -5.56 7.84 22.15
CA THR A 317 -4.28 7.13 22.23
C THR A 317 -3.14 7.90 21.58
N ILE A 318 -1.92 7.72 22.10
CA ILE A 318 -0.69 8.31 21.53
C ILE A 318 -0.51 7.89 20.08
N ASP A 319 -0.79 6.64 19.75
CA ASP A 319 -0.67 6.11 18.40
C ASP A 319 -1.63 6.82 17.43
N ALA A 320 -2.90 7.02 17.81
CA ALA A 320 -3.87 7.74 17.01
C ALA A 320 -3.48 9.20 16.81
N GLU A 321 -3.13 9.92 17.91
CA GLU A 321 -2.69 11.31 17.84
C GLU A 321 -1.48 11.50 16.90
N ARG A 322 -0.47 10.62 17.03
CA ARG A 322 0.71 10.62 16.16
C ARG A 322 0.35 10.41 14.71
N SER A 323 -0.56 9.46 14.42
CA SER A 323 -0.99 9.13 13.06
C SER A 323 -1.75 10.29 12.41
N TYR A 324 -2.67 10.94 13.11
CA TYR A 324 -3.38 12.11 12.57
C TYR A 324 -2.43 13.30 12.30
N ARG A 325 -1.50 13.57 13.22
CA ARG A 325 -0.49 14.62 13.02
C ARG A 325 0.39 14.33 11.81
N HIS A 326 0.80 13.08 11.63
CA HIS A 326 1.63 12.70 10.49
C HIS A 326 0.82 12.72 9.18
N ALA A 327 -0.45 12.31 9.18
CA ALA A 327 -1.33 12.42 8.02
C ALA A 327 -1.54 13.89 7.58
N GLN A 328 -1.69 14.81 8.54
CA GLN A 328 -1.73 16.25 8.25
C GLN A 328 -0.42 16.70 7.59
N HIS A 329 0.72 16.23 8.12
CA HIS A 329 2.04 16.53 7.53
C HIS A 329 2.14 16.03 6.07
N ILE A 330 1.76 14.77 5.78
CA ILE A 330 1.74 14.24 4.42
C ILE A 330 0.88 15.12 3.49
N LEU A 331 -0.33 15.49 3.90
CA LEU A 331 -1.22 16.30 3.08
C LEU A 331 -0.69 17.73 2.84
N GLN A 332 0.07 18.27 3.77
CA GLN A 332 0.68 19.61 3.65
C GLN A 332 1.98 19.59 2.84
N GLN A 333 2.87 18.63 3.08
CA GLN A 333 4.20 18.58 2.47
C GLN A 333 4.23 17.81 1.14
N GLY A 334 3.25 16.97 0.90
CA GLY A 334 3.16 16.12 -0.30
C GLY A 334 3.42 14.65 -0.01
N THR A 335 2.78 13.80 -0.80
CA THR A 335 2.96 12.35 -0.78
C THR A 335 4.23 11.95 -1.53
N SER A 336 4.60 10.68 -1.49
CA SER A 336 5.72 10.18 -2.29
C SER A 336 5.51 10.45 -3.79
N ALA A 337 4.27 10.35 -4.31
CA ALA A 337 3.97 10.66 -5.70
C ALA A 337 4.28 12.13 -6.05
N ASP A 338 3.90 13.08 -5.19
CA ASP A 338 4.22 14.50 -5.38
C ASP A 338 5.73 14.73 -5.42
N GLN A 339 6.49 14.09 -4.50
CA GLN A 339 7.94 14.22 -4.42
C GLN A 339 8.64 13.62 -5.63
N GLN A 340 8.18 12.46 -6.13
CA GLN A 340 8.70 11.82 -7.33
C GLN A 340 8.52 12.73 -8.57
N LEU A 341 7.33 13.30 -8.74
CA LEU A 341 7.05 14.23 -9.85
C LEU A 341 7.90 15.50 -9.74
N ALA A 342 8.04 16.08 -8.55
CA ALA A 342 8.87 17.26 -8.33
C ALA A 342 10.35 17.02 -8.66
N VAL A 343 10.90 15.84 -8.30
CA VAL A 343 12.28 15.46 -8.65
C VAL A 343 12.43 15.28 -10.15
N LEU A 344 11.46 14.62 -10.81
CA LEU A 344 11.45 14.45 -12.27
C LEU A 344 11.45 15.80 -12.99
N GLU A 345 10.53 16.67 -12.65
CA GLU A 345 10.39 18.00 -13.23
C GLU A 345 11.63 18.85 -13.03
N LYS A 346 12.19 18.87 -11.82
CA LYS A 346 13.42 19.59 -11.50
C LYS A 346 14.60 19.07 -12.30
N ALA A 347 14.77 17.77 -12.46
CA ALA A 347 15.85 17.19 -13.24
C ALA A 347 15.74 17.57 -14.74
N LEU A 348 14.53 17.47 -15.31
CA LEU A 348 14.28 17.85 -16.70
C LEU A 348 14.51 19.35 -16.93
N ALA A 349 14.04 20.21 -16.01
CA ALA A 349 14.26 21.66 -16.08
C ALA A 349 15.74 22.04 -16.02
N ASN A 350 16.57 21.23 -15.36
CA ASN A 350 18.02 21.39 -15.30
C ASN A 350 18.77 20.76 -16.50
N GLY A 351 18.05 20.33 -17.55
CA GLY A 351 18.64 19.79 -18.77
C GLY A 351 19.00 18.32 -18.73
N ALA A 352 18.55 17.56 -17.72
CA ALA A 352 18.74 16.12 -17.71
C ALA A 352 17.92 15.43 -18.82
N THR A 353 18.46 14.36 -19.38
CA THR A 353 17.68 13.49 -20.26
C THR A 353 16.57 12.78 -19.48
N SER A 354 15.51 12.31 -20.16
CA SER A 354 14.44 11.55 -19.52
C SER A 354 14.96 10.36 -18.71
N ALA A 355 15.98 9.66 -19.22
CA ALA A 355 16.59 8.51 -18.50
C ALA A 355 17.28 8.95 -17.20
N GLN A 356 18.01 10.07 -17.21
CA GLN A 356 18.66 10.63 -16.03
C GLN A 356 17.62 11.14 -15.00
N ALA A 357 16.57 11.79 -15.47
CA ALA A 357 15.50 12.28 -14.60
C ALA A 357 14.76 11.11 -13.90
N LEU A 358 14.43 10.03 -14.63
CA LEU A 358 13.84 8.81 -14.05
C LEU A 358 14.79 8.12 -13.08
N HIS A 359 16.09 8.12 -13.35
CA HIS A 359 17.10 7.61 -12.42
C HIS A 359 17.15 8.41 -11.12
N SER A 360 17.02 9.74 -11.20
CA SER A 360 16.96 10.60 -10.01
C SER A 360 15.73 10.30 -9.13
N VAL A 361 14.58 9.97 -9.76
CA VAL A 361 13.39 9.50 -9.01
C VAL A 361 13.66 8.17 -8.32
N THR A 362 14.28 7.22 -9.01
CA THR A 362 14.65 5.93 -8.40
C THR A 362 15.59 6.13 -7.22
N ALA A 363 16.60 6.98 -7.36
CA ALA A 363 17.55 7.31 -6.29
C ALA A 363 16.85 7.95 -5.06
N LEU A 364 15.88 8.85 -5.28
CA LEU A 364 15.06 9.41 -4.19
C LEU A 364 14.36 8.30 -3.38
N VAL A 365 13.66 7.40 -4.06
CA VAL A 365 12.90 6.33 -3.39
C VAL A 365 13.82 5.37 -2.65
N LEU A 366 14.95 4.99 -3.24
CA LEU A 366 15.95 4.14 -2.59
C LEU A 366 16.51 4.80 -1.32
N ALA A 367 16.84 6.09 -1.37
CA ALA A 367 17.33 6.83 -0.21
C ALA A 367 16.30 6.90 0.92
N GLN A 368 15.03 7.19 0.60
CA GLN A 368 13.94 7.23 1.58
C GLN A 368 13.69 5.88 2.26
N GLY A 369 13.85 4.78 1.51
CA GLY A 369 13.69 3.42 2.04
C GLY A 369 14.77 3.03 3.06
N CYS A 370 15.98 3.59 2.96
CA CYS A 370 17.11 3.30 3.85
C CYS A 370 17.11 4.17 5.12
N ASP A 371 16.69 5.44 5.03
CA ASP A 371 16.91 6.44 6.09
C ASP A 371 15.95 6.35 7.28
N GLY A 372 14.98 5.44 7.26
CA GLY A 372 14.05 5.25 8.38
C GLY A 372 13.31 6.53 8.81
N GLY A 373 13.13 7.51 7.91
CA GLY A 373 12.33 8.70 8.15
C GLY A 373 13.08 9.91 8.71
N ALA A 374 14.39 10.01 8.55
CA ALA A 374 15.09 11.27 8.74
C ALA A 374 14.64 12.26 7.68
N THR A 375 13.93 13.31 8.08
CA THR A 375 13.48 14.40 7.22
C THR A 375 14.60 14.89 6.30
N PRO A 376 14.37 15.14 5.00
CA PRO A 376 15.38 15.68 4.10
C PRO A 376 15.64 17.15 4.43
N GLY A 377 16.43 17.39 5.47
CA GLY A 377 16.91 18.70 5.90
C GLY A 377 18.42 18.75 6.04
N ARG A 378 19.11 17.62 5.88
CA ARG A 378 20.57 17.53 5.89
C ARG A 378 21.06 16.42 4.95
N ALA A 379 20.89 16.61 3.66
CA ALA A 379 21.73 15.92 2.70
C ALA A 379 23.08 16.65 2.68
N ALA A 380 23.99 16.24 3.56
CA ALA A 380 25.40 16.55 3.42
C ALA A 380 25.93 15.80 2.18
N GLY A 381 26.36 16.57 1.20
CA GLY A 381 27.13 16.25 0.03
C GLY A 381 27.64 14.81 -0.13
N LEU A 382 26.94 14.02 -0.93
CA LEU A 382 27.57 12.96 -1.70
C LEU A 382 28.11 13.62 -2.96
N ALA A 383 29.41 13.91 -2.94
CA ALA A 383 30.14 14.39 -4.10
C ALA A 383 30.09 13.30 -5.18
N ILE A 384 29.37 13.61 -6.23
CA ILE A 384 29.48 12.90 -7.51
C ILE A 384 30.84 13.29 -8.09
N ARG A 385 31.77 12.33 -8.16
CA ARG A 385 32.93 12.38 -9.07
C ARG A 385 32.59 11.61 -10.34
#